data_d76e328f2fa982fd9584efd5d02722d2
#
_entry.id   d76e328f2fa982fd9584efd5d02722d2
#
_cell.length_a   1.000
_cell.length_b   1.000
_cell.length_c   1.000
_cell.angle_alpha   90.00
_cell.angle_beta   90.00
_cell.angle_gamma   90.00
#
_symmetry.space_group_name_H-M   'P 1'
#
loop_
_entity.id
_entity.type
_entity.pdbx_description
1 polymer ?
#
loop_
_entity_poly.entity_id
_entity_poly.type
_entity_poly.pdbx_seq_one_letter_code
_entity_poly.pdbx_strand_id
1 'polypeptide(L)'
;MKKIYKIQNNFRLGFTMIELTMAIVVIGILAAIALPRIDRDIRQDAINNILSDIRYTQHLAIMDNKHLFNEPKWQQRYWKIMFGTCTGSNKFYMIGSDNDISSSGVSGGSGYFDRNESATDPANGKPMFWTNGTDCSDGGDGTVSPDIFITKKYAINSFSFAGGCSTAQYVGFDYLGRPRVGFAASNIPDYSSYMTSDCNITFSFINNTYDPFTITIQRETGHAFIQGQIDQ
;
A
#
# COMPACT_ATOMS: atom_id res chain seq x y z
N MET A 1 -69.34 5.45 -38.14
CA MET A 1 -68.04 5.96 -37.71
C MET A 1 -66.94 4.92 -38.05
N LYS A 2 -66.12 5.17 -39.07
CA LYS A 2 -65.01 4.29 -39.49
C LYS A 2 -63.74 4.69 -38.74
N LYS A 3 -63.21 3.82 -37.89
CA LYS A 3 -61.94 3.97 -37.17
C LYS A 3 -60.78 3.66 -38.14
N ILE A 4 -59.98 4.67 -38.46
CA ILE A 4 -58.77 4.57 -39.30
C ILE A 4 -57.64 4.15 -38.36
N TYR A 5 -57.11 2.95 -38.51
CA TYR A 5 -55.89 2.50 -37.81
C TYR A 5 -54.66 3.00 -38.59
N LYS A 6 -53.90 3.84 -37.91
CA LYS A 6 -52.61 4.38 -38.43
C LYS A 6 -51.55 3.32 -38.18
N ILE A 7 -51.11 2.61 -39.25
CA ILE A 7 -49.98 1.69 -39.19
C ILE A 7 -48.71 2.49 -39.05
N GLN A 8 -48.06 2.43 -37.87
CA GLN A 8 -46.70 2.93 -37.69
C GLN A 8 -45.73 1.93 -38.29
N ASN A 9 -45.13 2.26 -39.43
CA ASN A 9 -43.99 1.52 -39.97
C ASN A 9 -42.73 1.81 -39.15
N ASN A 10 -42.36 0.93 -38.25
CA ASN A 10 -41.05 0.95 -37.62
C ASN A 10 -40.01 0.49 -38.65
N PHE A 11 -39.33 1.41 -39.28
CA PHE A 11 -38.14 1.14 -40.08
C PHE A 11 -37.05 0.66 -39.14
N ARG A 12 -36.79 -0.66 -39.13
CA ARG A 12 -35.57 -1.19 -38.51
C ARG A 12 -34.43 -0.94 -39.51
N LEU A 13 -33.62 0.07 -39.23
CA LEU A 13 -32.38 0.30 -39.95
C LEU A 13 -31.43 -0.85 -39.61
N GLY A 14 -31.18 -1.72 -40.59
CA GLY A 14 -30.16 -2.78 -40.48
C GLY A 14 -28.77 -2.17 -40.73
N PHE A 15 -27.79 -2.60 -39.97
CA PHE A 15 -26.40 -2.24 -40.23
C PHE A 15 -25.91 -2.81 -41.56
N THR A 16 -25.20 -1.99 -42.32
CA THR A 16 -24.53 -2.45 -43.54
C THR A 16 -23.23 -3.21 -43.19
N MET A 17 -22.83 -4.15 -44.06
CA MET A 17 -21.57 -4.91 -43.89
C MET A 17 -20.36 -3.94 -43.78
N ILE A 18 -20.38 -2.80 -44.47
CA ILE A 18 -19.31 -1.82 -44.45
C ILE A 18 -19.25 -1.07 -43.10
N GLU A 19 -20.41 -0.77 -42.51
CA GLU A 19 -20.46 -0.15 -41.18
C GLU A 19 -19.89 -1.06 -40.11
N LEU A 20 -20.20 -2.37 -40.17
CA LEU A 20 -19.69 -3.36 -39.24
C LEU A 20 -18.15 -3.49 -39.33
N THR A 21 -17.63 -3.57 -40.56
CA THR A 21 -16.17 -3.68 -40.77
C THR A 21 -15.43 -2.43 -40.31
N MET A 22 -15.96 -1.24 -40.60
CA MET A 22 -15.40 0.02 -40.11
C MET A 22 -15.40 0.10 -38.56
N ALA A 23 -16.50 -0.32 -37.94
CA ALA A 23 -16.60 -0.34 -36.48
C ALA A 23 -15.55 -1.26 -35.83
N ILE A 24 -15.35 -2.46 -36.38
CA ILE A 24 -14.35 -3.43 -35.87
C ILE A 24 -12.93 -2.88 -36.04
N VAL A 25 -12.61 -2.24 -37.16
CA VAL A 25 -11.29 -1.64 -37.40
C VAL A 25 -11.00 -0.52 -36.40
N VAL A 26 -11.98 0.38 -36.19
CA VAL A 26 -11.82 1.49 -35.22
C VAL A 26 -11.65 0.96 -33.80
N ILE A 27 -12.46 -0.02 -33.38
CA ILE A 27 -12.33 -0.65 -32.05
C ILE A 27 -10.98 -1.33 -31.91
N GLY A 28 -10.48 -2.02 -32.92
CA GLY A 28 -9.17 -2.67 -32.92
C GLY A 28 -8.01 -1.69 -32.73
N ILE A 29 -8.05 -0.53 -33.40
CA ILE A 29 -7.04 0.52 -33.26
C ILE A 29 -7.11 1.12 -31.85
N LEU A 30 -8.30 1.43 -31.35
CA LEU A 30 -8.48 1.98 -29.99
C LEU A 30 -8.01 1.00 -28.91
N ALA A 31 -8.30 -0.28 -29.05
CA ALA A 31 -7.85 -1.33 -28.14
C ALA A 31 -6.30 -1.42 -28.12
N ALA A 32 -5.65 -1.38 -29.27
CA ALA A 32 -4.20 -1.45 -29.37
C ALA A 32 -3.47 -0.27 -28.69
N ILE A 33 -4.10 0.91 -28.64
CA ILE A 33 -3.56 2.11 -27.97
C ILE A 33 -3.86 2.10 -26.46
N ALA A 34 -4.98 1.50 -26.05
CA ALA A 34 -5.42 1.51 -24.65
C ALA A 34 -4.61 0.53 -23.76
N LEU A 35 -4.25 -0.66 -24.26
CA LEU A 35 -3.55 -1.70 -23.49
C LEU A 35 -2.24 -1.22 -22.83
N PRO A 36 -1.31 -0.53 -23.51
CA PRO A 36 -0.06 -0.08 -22.88
C PRO A 36 -0.24 0.97 -21.77
N ARG A 37 -1.38 1.67 -21.73
CA ARG A 37 -1.67 2.68 -20.70
C ARG A 37 -2.12 2.03 -19.39
N ILE A 38 -2.92 0.96 -19.46
CA ILE A 38 -3.40 0.24 -18.28
C ILE A 38 -2.23 -0.34 -17.49
N ASP A 39 -1.23 -0.88 -18.17
CA ASP A 39 -0.06 -1.48 -17.52
C ASP A 39 0.81 -0.45 -16.78
N ARG A 40 1.00 0.73 -17.36
CA ARG A 40 1.73 1.81 -16.69
C ARG A 40 0.98 2.36 -15.48
N ASP A 41 -0.35 2.37 -15.55
CA ASP A 41 -1.19 2.88 -14.46
C ASP A 41 -1.06 2.01 -13.21
N ILE A 42 -1.04 0.67 -13.31
CA ILE A 42 -0.92 -0.24 -12.15
C ILE A 42 0.40 -0.02 -11.39
N ARG A 43 1.53 0.10 -12.11
CA ARG A 43 2.83 0.38 -11.49
C ARG A 43 2.84 1.75 -10.82
N GLN A 44 2.31 2.77 -11.48
CA GLN A 44 2.26 4.12 -10.93
C GLN A 44 1.29 4.21 -9.75
N ASP A 45 0.18 3.49 -9.79
CA ASP A 45 -0.77 3.40 -8.68
C ASP A 45 -0.13 2.73 -7.47
N ALA A 46 0.63 1.65 -7.66
CA ALA A 46 1.38 0.99 -6.59
C ALA A 46 2.37 1.96 -5.93
N ILE A 47 3.14 2.67 -6.75
CA ILE A 47 4.11 3.68 -6.30
C ILE A 47 3.41 4.75 -5.47
N ASN A 48 2.37 5.36 -6.02
CA ASN A 48 1.65 6.47 -5.39
C ASN A 48 1.01 6.03 -4.06
N ASN A 49 0.38 4.87 -4.05
CA ASN A 49 -0.29 4.36 -2.85
C ASN A 49 0.73 4.08 -1.73
N ILE A 50 1.77 3.28 -2.00
CA ILE A 50 2.75 2.90 -0.98
C ILE A 50 3.53 4.13 -0.49
N LEU A 51 3.92 5.02 -1.39
CA LEU A 51 4.62 6.26 -1.02
C LEU A 51 3.74 7.18 -0.15
N SER A 52 2.46 7.32 -0.52
CA SER A 52 1.48 8.08 0.26
C SER A 52 1.32 7.52 1.66
N ASP A 53 1.27 6.20 1.80
CA ASP A 53 1.06 5.53 3.08
C ASP A 53 2.30 5.55 3.99
N ILE A 54 3.50 5.55 3.42
CA ILE A 54 4.72 5.84 4.17
C ILE A 54 4.70 7.27 4.72
N ARG A 55 4.33 8.25 3.88
CA ARG A 55 4.19 9.66 4.29
C ARG A 55 3.06 9.86 5.30
N TYR A 56 1.95 9.12 5.14
CA TYR A 56 0.84 9.10 6.11
C TYR A 56 1.29 8.57 7.46
N THR A 57 2.09 7.49 7.49
CA THR A 57 2.66 6.94 8.73
C THR A 57 3.56 7.98 9.43
N GLN A 58 4.39 8.70 8.66
CA GLN A 58 5.22 9.80 9.18
C GLN A 58 4.35 10.93 9.75
N HIS A 59 3.28 11.30 9.04
CA HIS A 59 2.35 12.33 9.49
C HIS A 59 1.68 11.96 10.81
N LEU A 60 1.21 10.70 10.95
CA LEU A 60 0.64 10.22 12.20
C LEU A 60 1.64 10.32 13.36
N ALA A 61 2.91 9.98 13.13
CA ALA A 61 3.95 10.09 14.15
C ALA A 61 4.21 11.53 14.61
N ILE A 62 4.16 12.49 13.68
CA ILE A 62 4.31 13.92 14.00
C ILE A 62 3.12 14.45 14.78
N MET A 63 1.91 14.01 14.44
CA MET A 63 0.67 14.46 15.09
C MET A 63 0.42 13.81 16.46
N ASP A 64 0.99 12.62 16.70
CA ASP A 64 0.75 11.83 17.90
C ASP A 64 2.08 11.46 18.56
N ASN A 65 2.57 12.38 19.43
CA ASN A 65 3.82 12.19 20.13
C ASN A 65 3.74 11.08 21.18
N LYS A 66 4.42 9.96 20.91
CA LYS A 66 4.44 8.78 21.79
C LYS A 66 5.53 8.83 22.87
N HIS A 67 6.26 9.93 23.00
CA HIS A 67 7.32 10.06 24.01
C HIS A 67 6.73 10.19 25.42
N LEU A 68 7.03 9.21 26.28
CA LEU A 68 6.56 9.14 27.68
C LEU A 68 7.74 8.92 28.62
N PHE A 69 8.02 9.89 29.49
CA PHE A 69 9.14 9.83 30.43
C PHE A 69 9.06 8.70 31.45
N ASN A 70 7.84 8.29 31.81
CA ASN A 70 7.61 7.29 32.85
C ASN A 70 7.40 5.86 32.32
N GLU A 71 7.49 5.66 31.00
CA GLU A 71 7.32 4.38 30.34
C GLU A 71 8.61 3.97 29.61
N PRO A 72 9.40 3.02 30.16
CA PRO A 72 10.66 2.63 29.53
C PRO A 72 10.52 2.08 28.11
N LYS A 73 9.35 1.53 27.78
CA LYS A 73 9.06 0.90 26.49
C LYS A 73 8.37 1.88 25.49
N TRP A 74 8.33 3.16 25.78
CA TRP A 74 7.59 4.15 24.98
C TRP A 74 7.95 4.13 23.49
N GLN A 75 9.15 3.73 23.12
CA GLN A 75 9.56 3.63 21.71
C GLN A 75 8.80 2.54 20.94
N GLN A 76 8.36 1.48 21.60
CA GLN A 76 7.53 0.43 20.95
C GLN A 76 6.23 1.01 20.39
N ARG A 77 5.76 2.12 20.95
CA ARG A 77 4.56 2.86 20.54
C ARG A 77 4.74 3.74 19.31
N TYR A 78 5.93 3.86 18.76
CA TYR A 78 6.11 4.65 17.54
C TYR A 78 5.18 4.16 16.42
N TRP A 79 4.59 5.12 15.69
CA TRP A 79 3.88 4.82 14.47
C TRP A 79 4.82 4.19 13.46
N LYS A 80 4.39 3.10 12.86
CA LYS A 80 5.22 2.29 11.96
C LYS A 80 4.39 1.70 10.83
N ILE A 81 5.02 1.59 9.67
CA ILE A 81 4.57 0.79 8.55
C ILE A 81 5.35 -0.52 8.55
N MET A 82 4.64 -1.64 8.56
CA MET A 82 5.21 -2.99 8.60
C MET A 82 4.78 -3.76 7.37
N PHE A 83 5.72 -4.45 6.75
CA PHE A 83 5.47 -5.29 5.58
C PHE A 83 5.45 -6.75 5.99
N GLY A 84 4.44 -7.48 5.53
CA GLY A 84 4.21 -8.87 5.90
C GLY A 84 3.96 -9.78 4.71
N THR A 85 3.98 -11.08 5.01
CA THR A 85 3.61 -12.13 4.07
C THR A 85 2.54 -12.97 4.71
N CYS A 86 1.36 -13.03 4.11
CA CYS A 86 0.27 -13.87 4.58
C CYS A 86 0.40 -15.31 4.05
N THR A 87 -0.47 -16.20 4.52
CA THR A 87 -0.57 -17.57 4.00
C THR A 87 -0.77 -17.52 2.48
N GLY A 88 -0.06 -18.36 1.72
CA GLY A 88 -0.08 -18.32 0.25
C GLY A 88 0.96 -17.40 -0.39
N SER A 89 1.90 -16.86 0.42
CA SER A 89 3.03 -16.02 -0.04
C SER A 89 2.65 -14.63 -0.58
N ASN A 90 1.39 -14.22 -0.48
CA ASN A 90 0.96 -12.87 -0.85
C ASN A 90 1.49 -11.82 0.13
N LYS A 91 1.78 -10.64 -0.38
CA LYS A 91 2.38 -9.53 0.38
C LYS A 91 1.33 -8.50 0.75
N PHE A 92 1.49 -7.96 1.95
CA PHE A 92 0.69 -6.86 2.46
C PHE A 92 1.56 -5.92 3.30
N TYR A 93 1.03 -4.78 3.66
CA TYR A 93 1.58 -3.93 4.71
C TYR A 93 0.48 -3.56 5.70
N MET A 94 0.88 -3.07 6.86
CA MET A 94 -0.01 -2.56 7.89
C MET A 94 0.60 -1.34 8.55
N ILE A 95 -0.25 -0.45 9.05
CA ILE A 95 0.17 0.80 9.70
C ILE A 95 -0.48 0.88 11.08
N GLY A 96 0.32 1.15 12.11
CA GLY A 96 -0.21 1.26 13.46
C GLY A 96 0.83 1.64 14.49
N SER A 97 0.38 1.70 15.74
CA SER A 97 1.13 2.07 16.93
C SER A 97 0.76 1.13 18.07
N ASP A 98 1.72 0.37 18.61
CA ASP A 98 1.52 -0.54 19.75
C ASP A 98 1.32 0.27 21.04
N ASN A 99 0.09 0.63 21.35
CA ASN A 99 -0.23 1.53 22.47
C ASN A 99 -0.29 0.81 23.81
N ASP A 100 -0.68 -0.45 23.83
CA ASP A 100 -0.80 -1.24 25.07
C ASP A 100 0.51 -1.95 25.43
N ILE A 101 1.49 -1.96 24.53
CA ILE A 101 2.80 -2.62 24.70
C ILE A 101 2.63 -4.09 25.08
N SER A 102 1.53 -4.69 24.65
CA SER A 102 1.22 -6.07 24.97
C SER A 102 2.00 -7.00 24.04
N SER A 103 2.47 -8.11 24.59
CA SER A 103 3.06 -9.17 23.78
C SER A 103 2.02 -9.98 22.99
N SER A 104 0.77 -9.55 23.01
CA SER A 104 -0.37 -10.25 22.43
C SER A 104 -0.80 -9.75 21.06
N GLY A 105 -0.01 -8.91 20.41
CA GLY A 105 -0.20 -8.60 18.98
C GLY A 105 -0.27 -9.90 18.17
N VAL A 106 -1.13 -9.95 17.18
CA VAL A 106 -1.53 -11.15 16.40
C VAL A 106 -0.38 -11.91 15.76
N SER A 107 0.83 -11.41 15.85
CA SER A 107 2.08 -12.10 15.44
C SER A 107 2.91 -12.62 16.60
N GLY A 108 2.41 -12.54 17.86
CA GLY A 108 3.06 -13.16 19.02
C GLY A 108 4.42 -12.56 19.41
N GLY A 109 4.75 -11.35 19.00
CA GLY A 109 6.02 -10.67 19.29
C GLY A 109 5.82 -9.28 19.87
N SER A 110 6.70 -8.88 20.80
CA SER A 110 6.81 -7.50 21.30
C SER A 110 6.88 -6.50 20.15
N GLY A 111 6.10 -5.41 20.22
CA GLY A 111 6.15 -4.32 19.26
C GLY A 111 5.27 -4.48 18.03
N TYR A 112 4.39 -5.46 18.02
CA TYR A 112 3.31 -5.58 17.05
C TYR A 112 2.04 -4.97 17.64
N PHE A 113 1.35 -4.18 16.85
CA PHE A 113 0.04 -3.62 17.19
C PHE A 113 -1.08 -4.55 16.73
N ASP A 114 -2.24 -4.42 17.35
CA ASP A 114 -3.46 -5.13 16.95
C ASP A 114 -4.33 -4.28 16.01
N ARG A 115 -5.49 -4.83 15.63
CA ARG A 115 -6.42 -4.15 14.73
C ARG A 115 -6.97 -2.83 15.30
N ASN A 116 -7.17 -2.75 16.62
CA ASN A 116 -7.73 -1.56 17.27
C ASN A 116 -6.69 -0.43 17.37
N GLU A 117 -5.42 -0.77 17.20
CA GLU A 117 -4.28 0.13 17.24
C GLU A 117 -3.75 0.50 15.85
N SER A 118 -4.39 -0.06 14.82
CA SER A 118 -4.04 0.25 13.43
C SER A 118 -4.56 1.61 12.99
N ALA A 119 -3.84 2.20 12.04
CA ALA A 119 -4.31 3.40 11.37
C ALA A 119 -5.60 3.13 10.59
N THR A 120 -6.43 4.15 10.48
CA THR A 120 -7.60 4.14 9.60
C THR A 120 -7.19 4.69 8.24
N ASP A 121 -7.50 3.96 7.18
CA ASP A 121 -7.26 4.40 5.83
C ASP A 121 -8.11 5.64 5.50
N PRO A 122 -7.50 6.78 5.13
CA PRO A 122 -8.23 8.00 4.84
C PRO A 122 -9.19 7.89 3.65
N ALA A 123 -8.95 6.96 2.73
CA ALA A 123 -9.76 6.82 1.51
C ALA A 123 -11.08 6.09 1.75
N ASN A 124 -11.11 5.13 2.70
CA ASN A 124 -12.28 4.25 2.87
C ASN A 124 -12.74 4.07 4.32
N GLY A 125 -12.03 4.66 5.30
CA GLY A 125 -12.38 4.60 6.72
C GLY A 125 -12.16 3.23 7.38
N LYS A 126 -11.44 2.31 6.73
CA LYS A 126 -11.19 0.96 7.24
C LYS A 126 -9.82 0.82 7.90
N PRO A 127 -9.65 -0.11 8.87
CA PRO A 127 -8.36 -0.38 9.47
C PRO A 127 -7.32 -0.86 8.45
N MET A 128 -6.10 -0.34 8.56
CA MET A 128 -4.94 -0.76 7.75
C MET A 128 -4.18 -1.88 8.48
N PHE A 129 -4.81 -3.03 8.61
CA PHE A 129 -4.33 -4.14 9.43
C PHE A 129 -4.55 -5.51 8.80
N TRP A 130 -3.55 -6.40 8.90
CA TRP A 130 -3.68 -7.81 8.58
C TRP A 130 -2.65 -8.65 9.34
N THR A 131 -2.73 -10.00 9.23
CA THR A 131 -1.84 -10.90 9.96
C THR A 131 -1.12 -11.88 9.05
N ASN A 132 0.09 -12.26 9.43
CA ASN A 132 0.89 -13.26 8.69
C ASN A 132 0.27 -14.66 8.66
N GLY A 133 -0.59 -14.98 9.63
CA GLY A 133 -1.19 -16.32 9.78
C GLY A 133 -2.49 -16.52 9.01
N THR A 134 -3.01 -15.49 8.38
CA THR A 134 -4.31 -15.52 7.69
C THR A 134 -4.12 -15.35 6.18
N ASP A 135 -4.91 -16.06 5.39
CA ASP A 135 -4.90 -15.92 3.93
C ASP A 135 -5.35 -14.51 3.50
N CYS A 136 -4.68 -13.94 2.52
CA CYS A 136 -5.00 -12.65 1.94
C CYS A 136 -5.07 -12.67 0.40
N SER A 137 -5.22 -13.85 -0.19
CA SER A 137 -5.31 -14.01 -1.66
C SER A 137 -6.49 -13.25 -2.26
N ASP A 138 -7.59 -13.15 -1.52
CA ASP A 138 -8.81 -12.45 -1.94
C ASP A 138 -8.84 -10.95 -1.57
N GLY A 139 -7.78 -10.44 -0.91
CA GLY A 139 -7.73 -9.04 -0.49
C GLY A 139 -8.40 -8.80 0.87
N GLY A 140 -8.33 -9.79 1.77
CA GLY A 140 -8.86 -9.72 3.12
C GLY A 140 -10.36 -10.03 3.23
N ASP A 141 -10.92 -9.73 4.40
CA ASP A 141 -12.29 -10.10 4.77
C ASP A 141 -13.33 -8.99 4.50
N GLY A 142 -12.96 -7.93 3.78
CA GLY A 142 -13.81 -6.78 3.50
C GLY A 142 -13.99 -5.79 4.66
N THR A 143 -13.51 -6.11 5.86
CA THR A 143 -13.60 -5.25 7.05
C THR A 143 -12.34 -4.40 7.26
N VAL A 144 -11.28 -4.65 6.48
CA VAL A 144 -10.02 -3.92 6.46
C VAL A 144 -9.84 -3.20 5.12
N SER A 145 -8.88 -2.27 5.05
CA SER A 145 -8.57 -1.58 3.80
C SER A 145 -8.07 -2.57 2.75
N PRO A 146 -8.64 -2.58 1.53
CA PRO A 146 -8.15 -3.41 0.44
C PRO A 146 -6.80 -2.93 -0.11
N ASP A 147 -6.42 -1.68 0.17
CA ASP A 147 -5.24 -1.03 -0.39
C ASP A 147 -3.92 -1.56 0.17
N ILE A 148 -3.99 -2.19 1.35
CA ILE A 148 -2.82 -2.79 1.99
C ILE A 148 -2.35 -4.10 1.33
N PHE A 149 -3.19 -4.79 0.53
CA PHE A 149 -2.87 -6.09 -0.08
C PHE A 149 -2.16 -5.92 -1.42
N ILE A 150 -0.84 -5.64 -1.36
CA ILE A 150 -0.04 -5.23 -2.52
C ILE A 150 0.13 -6.31 -3.58
N THR A 151 0.10 -7.59 -3.23
CA THR A 151 0.09 -8.65 -4.24
C THR A 151 -1.23 -8.67 -5.00
N LYS A 152 -2.36 -8.64 -4.29
CA LYS A 152 -3.69 -8.70 -4.90
C LYS A 152 -3.98 -7.48 -5.77
N LYS A 153 -3.65 -6.29 -5.27
CA LYS A 153 -4.01 -5.02 -5.91
C LYS A 153 -3.06 -4.62 -7.03
N TYR A 154 -1.75 -4.87 -6.85
CA TYR A 154 -0.70 -4.36 -7.74
C TYR A 154 0.20 -5.43 -8.33
N ALA A 155 -0.07 -6.71 -8.10
CA ALA A 155 0.77 -7.82 -8.55
C ALA A 155 2.23 -7.75 -8.02
N ILE A 156 2.46 -7.14 -6.85
CA ILE A 156 3.77 -7.14 -6.18
C ILE A 156 3.95 -8.49 -5.48
N ASN A 157 5.03 -9.22 -5.81
CA ASN A 157 5.31 -10.53 -5.22
C ASN A 157 6.44 -10.52 -4.20
N SER A 158 7.27 -9.49 -4.19
CA SER A 158 8.36 -9.39 -3.22
C SER A 158 8.69 -7.95 -2.87
N PHE A 159 9.24 -7.79 -1.67
CA PHE A 159 9.86 -6.56 -1.21
C PHE A 159 11.18 -6.89 -0.51
N SER A 160 12.14 -5.97 -0.56
CA SER A 160 13.42 -6.09 0.13
C SER A 160 13.83 -4.77 0.75
N PHE A 161 14.49 -4.85 1.91
CA PHE A 161 14.99 -3.71 2.65
C PHE A 161 16.50 -3.64 2.54
N ALA A 162 17.06 -2.45 2.30
CA ALA A 162 18.48 -2.21 2.22
C ALA A 162 18.86 -0.88 2.87
N GLY A 163 20.14 -0.69 3.15
CA GLY A 163 20.62 0.51 3.85
C GLY A 163 20.25 0.50 5.32
N GLY A 164 19.85 1.64 5.86
CA GLY A 164 19.57 1.84 7.29
C GLY A 164 18.42 0.99 7.85
N CYS A 165 17.61 0.37 7.01
CA CYS A 165 16.49 -0.48 7.41
C CYS A 165 16.67 -1.96 7.08
N SER A 166 17.84 -2.41 6.70
CA SER A 166 18.10 -3.80 6.25
C SER A 166 17.84 -4.87 7.32
N THR A 167 17.77 -4.51 8.60
CA THR A 167 17.59 -5.43 9.72
C THR A 167 16.14 -5.67 10.13
N ALA A 168 15.18 -4.96 9.54
CA ALA A 168 13.78 -5.02 9.93
C ALA A 168 12.85 -4.98 8.71
N GLN A 169 11.68 -5.58 8.83
CA GLN A 169 10.62 -5.49 7.81
C GLN A 169 9.61 -4.38 8.13
N TYR A 170 10.07 -3.35 8.80
CA TYR A 170 9.26 -2.18 9.16
C TYR A 170 10.13 -0.91 9.26
N VAL A 171 9.48 0.21 9.09
CA VAL A 171 10.02 1.54 9.38
C VAL A 171 9.02 2.27 10.27
N GLY A 172 9.47 2.73 11.42
CA GLY A 172 8.70 3.63 12.28
C GLY A 172 9.23 5.05 12.21
N PHE A 173 8.47 5.97 12.78
CA PHE A 173 8.83 7.38 12.82
C PHE A 173 8.69 7.92 14.25
N ASP A 174 9.65 8.75 14.67
CA ASP A 174 9.54 9.50 15.92
C ASP A 174 8.66 10.75 15.73
N TYR A 175 8.41 11.47 16.82
CA TYR A 175 7.58 12.68 16.84
C TYR A 175 8.13 13.86 16.02
N LEU A 176 9.38 13.78 15.56
CA LEU A 176 9.98 14.73 14.62
C LEU A 176 9.91 14.23 13.18
N GLY A 177 9.29 13.08 12.94
CA GLY A 177 9.20 12.45 11.63
C GLY A 177 10.47 11.73 11.18
N ARG A 178 11.47 11.56 12.06
CA ARG A 178 12.71 10.87 11.71
C ARG A 178 12.51 9.36 11.72
N PRO A 179 13.04 8.62 10.73
CA PRO A 179 12.82 7.20 10.62
C PRO A 179 13.63 6.41 11.66
N ARG A 180 13.03 5.34 12.14
CA ARG A 180 13.54 4.46 13.18
C ARG A 180 13.34 2.99 12.80
N VAL A 181 14.27 2.14 13.19
CA VAL A 181 14.20 0.68 13.07
C VAL A 181 14.71 0.00 14.33
N GLY A 182 14.39 -1.28 14.52
CA GLY A 182 14.94 -2.06 15.64
C GLY A 182 14.31 -1.76 17.00
N PHE A 183 13.37 -0.85 17.10
CA PHE A 183 12.79 -0.39 18.38
C PHE A 183 11.62 -1.25 18.89
N ALA A 184 11.02 -2.07 18.03
CA ALA A 184 9.76 -2.74 18.33
C ALA A 184 9.84 -3.73 19.52
N ALA A 185 11.02 -4.24 19.85
CA ALA A 185 11.25 -5.10 20.99
C ALA A 185 12.08 -4.45 22.12
N SER A 186 12.32 -3.15 22.04
CA SER A 186 13.17 -2.45 23.03
C SER A 186 12.45 -2.26 24.36
N ASN A 187 13.01 -2.82 25.43
CA ASN A 187 12.47 -2.71 26.79
C ASN A 187 12.93 -1.44 27.53
N ILE A 188 13.88 -0.72 26.95
CA ILE A 188 14.44 0.55 27.43
C ILE A 188 14.60 1.47 26.22
N PRO A 189 14.66 2.80 26.42
CA PRO A 189 14.93 3.73 25.33
C PRO A 189 16.24 3.37 24.62
N ASP A 190 16.14 3.08 23.32
CA ASP A 190 17.27 2.70 22.48
C ASP A 190 17.52 3.77 21.42
N TYR A 191 18.63 4.49 21.59
CA TYR A 191 19.05 5.53 20.65
C TYR A 191 19.80 4.96 19.44
N SER A 192 20.17 3.69 19.45
CA SER A 192 20.74 3.01 18.28
C SER A 192 19.70 2.71 17.20
N SER A 193 18.41 2.87 17.52
CA SER A 193 17.31 2.75 16.58
C SER A 193 17.29 3.82 15.47
N TYR A 194 18.13 4.88 15.56
CA TYR A 194 18.33 5.83 14.48
C TYR A 194 19.04 5.19 13.30
N MET A 195 18.55 5.47 12.11
CA MET A 195 19.20 5.01 10.89
C MET A 195 20.51 5.77 10.64
N THR A 196 21.56 5.06 10.30
CA THR A 196 22.87 5.65 9.96
C THR A 196 23.04 5.91 8.47
N SER A 197 22.19 5.34 7.65
CA SER A 197 22.08 5.55 6.20
C SER A 197 20.62 5.54 5.77
N ASP A 198 20.34 6.02 4.56
CA ASP A 198 18.99 6.02 4.01
C ASP A 198 18.44 4.60 3.88
N CYS A 199 17.13 4.47 4.06
CA CYS A 199 16.41 3.20 3.89
C CYS A 199 15.91 3.09 2.47
N ASN A 200 16.23 1.99 1.81
CA ASN A 200 15.75 1.66 0.47
C ASN A 200 14.83 0.44 0.53
N ILE A 201 13.59 0.61 0.10
CA ILE A 201 12.60 -0.48 0.02
C ILE A 201 12.33 -0.72 -1.46
N THR A 202 12.77 -1.88 -1.96
CA THR A 202 12.58 -2.27 -3.37
C THR A 202 11.42 -3.23 -3.49
N PHE A 203 10.53 -2.97 -4.43
CA PHE A 203 9.36 -3.77 -4.75
C PHE A 203 9.50 -4.38 -6.14
N SER A 204 9.20 -5.69 -6.24
CA SER A 204 9.25 -6.42 -7.51
C SER A 204 7.89 -7.06 -7.82
N PHE A 205 7.56 -7.15 -9.11
CA PHE A 205 6.28 -7.64 -9.59
C PHE A 205 6.31 -9.11 -9.99
N ILE A 206 5.16 -9.75 -10.02
CA ILE A 206 5.00 -11.14 -10.46
C ILE A 206 5.52 -11.29 -11.89
N ASN A 207 6.33 -12.32 -12.12
CA ASN A 207 6.89 -12.66 -13.44
C ASN A 207 7.63 -11.52 -14.15
N ASN A 208 8.16 -10.54 -13.41
CA ASN A 208 8.81 -9.35 -13.98
C ASN A 208 7.93 -8.60 -15.00
N THR A 209 6.63 -8.60 -14.80
CA THR A 209 5.65 -7.93 -15.68
C THR A 209 5.94 -6.43 -15.79
N TYR A 210 6.43 -5.82 -14.69
CA TYR A 210 6.83 -4.42 -14.63
C TYR A 210 8.23 -4.30 -14.05
N ASP A 211 8.93 -3.21 -14.39
CA ASP A 211 10.22 -2.90 -13.79
C ASP A 211 10.07 -2.66 -12.28
N PRO A 212 10.96 -3.21 -11.45
CA PRO A 212 10.99 -2.93 -10.02
C PRO A 212 11.09 -1.43 -9.75
N PHE A 213 10.61 -0.99 -8.58
CA PHE A 213 10.80 0.38 -8.10
C PHE A 213 11.33 0.38 -6.68
N THR A 214 12.05 1.44 -6.33
CA THR A 214 12.62 1.61 -5.00
C THR A 214 12.13 2.91 -4.40
N ILE A 215 11.59 2.82 -3.18
CA ILE A 215 11.29 3.97 -2.34
C ILE A 215 12.48 4.19 -1.41
N THR A 216 13.02 5.39 -1.41
CA THR A 216 14.08 5.82 -0.49
C THR A 216 13.49 6.69 0.61
N ILE A 217 13.80 6.38 1.87
CA ILE A 217 13.44 7.19 3.04
C ILE A 217 14.74 7.78 3.61
N GLN A 218 14.83 9.10 3.59
CA GLN A 218 16.01 9.81 4.09
C GLN A 218 16.14 9.66 5.60
N ARG A 219 17.32 9.29 6.06
CA ARG A 219 17.62 8.99 7.48
C ARG A 219 17.38 10.17 8.43
N GLU A 220 17.64 11.42 7.98
CA GLU A 220 17.56 12.60 8.83
C GLU A 220 16.15 13.18 8.95
N THR A 221 15.42 13.18 7.84
CA THR A 221 14.12 13.86 7.74
C THR A 221 12.93 12.91 7.67
N GLY A 222 13.17 11.63 7.30
CA GLY A 222 12.11 10.69 6.98
C GLY A 222 11.39 10.98 5.66
N HIS A 223 11.89 11.94 4.86
CA HIS A 223 11.32 12.23 3.55
C HIS A 223 11.40 11.01 2.64
N ALA A 224 10.26 10.55 2.15
CA ALA A 224 10.15 9.40 1.27
C ALA A 224 9.94 9.84 -0.18
N PHE A 225 10.72 9.27 -1.10
CA PHE A 225 10.66 9.56 -2.53
C PHE A 225 11.01 8.34 -3.37
N ILE A 226 10.72 8.39 -4.66
CA ILE A 226 11.03 7.31 -5.61
C ILE A 226 12.43 7.51 -6.19
N GLN A 227 13.29 6.50 -6.06
CA GLN A 227 14.63 6.55 -6.63
C GLN A 227 14.57 6.66 -8.15
N GLY A 228 15.25 7.68 -8.70
CA GLY A 228 15.32 7.92 -10.16
C GLY A 228 14.13 8.71 -10.72
N GLN A 229 13.16 9.15 -9.93
CA GLN A 229 12.20 10.18 -10.32
C GLN A 229 12.67 11.52 -9.75
N ILE A 230 12.72 12.53 -10.62
CA ILE A 230 12.94 13.91 -10.17
C ILE A 230 11.63 14.36 -9.52
N ASP A 231 11.71 14.80 -8.26
CA ASP A 231 10.55 15.41 -7.59
C ASP A 231 10.06 16.60 -8.44
N GLN A 232 8.84 16.50 -8.98
CA GLN A 232 8.17 17.58 -9.70
C GLN A 232 7.31 18.39 -8.73
#